data_0d23c6a08e432602f12a624eaa32e536
#
_entry.id   0d23c6a08e432602f12a624eaa32e536
#
_cell.length_a   1.000
_cell.length_b   1.000
_cell.length_c   1.000
_cell.angle_alpha   90.00
_cell.angle_beta   90.00
_cell.angle_gamma   90.00
#
_symmetry.space_group_name_H-M   'P 1'
#
loop_
_entity.id
_entity.type
_entity.pdbx_description
1 polymer ?
#
loop_
_entity_poly.entity_id
_entity_poly.type
_entity_poly.pdbx_seq_one_letter_code
_entity_poly.pdbx_strand_id
1 'polypeptide(L)'
;MSQAPSAPPIELWTRECRLPGQHPELSDAAAFLLATGYTSDASRAVLVRRVTLGMPIPTIGGFGELRRIDREAAFVERRLEGDRLHPVAVQLLRARTAHLARRRAAIARQVIGSNSSYASGGKITRKQRKEGLHLDEAERQRLFDGLALTPSPNPTGISGWVSSMVMQHFSATESGQTRFSDRYETLLYLAGEMYDRVWRSPSWQSEYFAVQRGQVDLPVELSSIAADVITLQSVTTEIVRIERTTSPDDAVTWHQQDQRRRALAPVWDQLVERVRSLATMADVLASADRELALVNEVTRVGSLDQKIDGLLSRLGEHGHSLDQTERVGFQLQAGEEHLRAYREMLQGNIVSLAATRPELALPEVNPASSPSGNPSADR
;
A
#
# COMPACT_ATOMS: atom_id res chain seq x y z
N MET A 1 23.71 -24.47 2.48
CA MET A 1 23.32 -23.74 1.25
C MET A 1 21.88 -23.30 1.44
N SER A 2 21.69 -22.06 1.89
CA SER A 2 20.34 -21.48 2.06
C SER A 2 19.86 -21.07 0.66
N GLN A 3 18.77 -21.69 0.18
CA GLN A 3 18.13 -21.25 -1.05
C GLN A 3 17.71 -19.79 -0.87
N ALA A 4 18.15 -18.91 -1.75
CA ALA A 4 17.64 -17.56 -1.81
C ALA A 4 16.09 -17.64 -1.90
N PRO A 5 15.36 -16.83 -1.14
CA PRO A 5 13.91 -16.83 -1.21
C PRO A 5 13.50 -16.54 -2.66
N SER A 6 12.74 -17.45 -3.24
CA SER A 6 12.17 -17.27 -4.58
C SER A 6 11.28 -16.04 -4.54
N ALA A 7 11.53 -15.09 -5.42
CA ALA A 7 10.72 -13.87 -5.51
C ALA A 7 9.23 -14.22 -5.58
N PRO A 8 8.36 -13.51 -4.84
CA PRO A 8 6.94 -13.83 -4.81
C PRO A 8 6.33 -13.73 -6.22
N PRO A 9 5.47 -14.69 -6.61
CA PRO A 9 4.88 -14.75 -7.95
C PRO A 9 3.76 -13.70 -8.14
N ILE A 10 4.08 -12.41 -8.00
CA ILE A 10 3.14 -11.29 -8.05
C ILE A 10 2.33 -11.29 -9.35
N GLU A 11 2.97 -11.59 -10.48
CA GLU A 11 2.28 -11.69 -11.77
C GLU A 11 1.20 -12.77 -11.79
N LEU A 12 1.49 -13.93 -11.19
CA LEU A 12 0.52 -15.00 -11.08
C LEU A 12 -0.66 -14.58 -10.22
N TRP A 13 -0.38 -14.03 -9.05
CA TRP A 13 -1.41 -13.61 -8.10
C TRP A 13 -2.32 -12.50 -8.65
N THR A 14 -1.72 -11.52 -9.33
CA THR A 14 -2.51 -10.45 -9.97
C THR A 14 -3.33 -10.96 -11.15
N ARG A 15 -2.81 -11.90 -11.94
CA ARG A 15 -3.54 -12.51 -13.04
C ARG A 15 -4.73 -13.34 -12.56
N GLU A 16 -4.55 -14.08 -11.47
CA GLU A 16 -5.59 -14.94 -10.89
C GLU A 16 -6.52 -14.19 -9.93
N CYS A 17 -6.18 -12.95 -9.54
CA CYS A 17 -6.87 -12.17 -8.53
C CYS A 17 -7.02 -12.94 -7.20
N ARG A 18 -6.00 -13.74 -6.85
CA ARG A 18 -5.98 -14.63 -5.69
C ARG A 18 -4.62 -14.66 -5.03
N LEU A 19 -4.64 -14.74 -3.69
CA LEU A 19 -3.46 -14.94 -2.87
C LEU A 19 -3.60 -16.24 -2.07
N PRO A 20 -2.51 -17.04 -1.94
CA PRO A 20 -2.53 -18.22 -1.11
C PRO A 20 -2.55 -17.84 0.36
N GLY A 21 -3.40 -18.52 1.15
CA GLY A 21 -3.47 -18.29 2.58
C GLY A 21 -4.44 -17.16 3.01
N GLN A 22 -4.38 -16.85 4.30
CA GLN A 22 -5.10 -15.72 4.90
C GLN A 22 -4.13 -14.55 5.02
N HIS A 23 -4.57 -13.39 4.57
CA HIS A 23 -3.79 -12.18 4.63
C HIS A 23 -4.42 -11.17 5.60
N PRO A 24 -3.60 -10.36 6.31
CA PRO A 24 -4.10 -9.36 7.25
C PRO A 24 -4.78 -8.19 6.52
N GLU A 25 -5.61 -7.46 7.23
CA GLU A 25 -6.05 -6.13 6.79
C GLU A 25 -4.86 -5.17 6.76
N LEU A 26 -4.85 -4.29 5.75
CA LEU A 26 -3.84 -3.23 5.65
C LEU A 26 -3.91 -2.31 6.87
N SER A 27 -2.76 -1.79 7.28
CA SER A 27 -2.71 -0.73 8.30
C SER A 27 -3.44 0.52 7.83
N ASP A 28 -3.86 1.34 8.79
CA ASP A 28 -4.47 2.63 8.48
C ASP A 28 -3.53 3.54 7.66
N ALA A 29 -2.22 3.44 7.88
CA ALA A 29 -1.22 4.18 7.13
C ALA A 29 -1.14 3.71 5.67
N ALA A 30 -1.06 2.40 5.43
CA ALA A 30 -1.05 1.85 4.07
C ALA A 30 -2.36 2.18 3.33
N ALA A 31 -3.52 1.95 3.97
CA ALA A 31 -4.83 2.27 3.39
C ALA A 31 -4.96 3.76 3.04
N PHE A 32 -4.49 4.64 3.94
CA PHE A 32 -4.48 6.08 3.70
C PHE A 32 -3.61 6.46 2.51
N LEU A 33 -2.39 5.94 2.42
CA LEU A 33 -1.47 6.20 1.31
C LEU A 33 -2.03 5.69 -0.02
N LEU A 34 -2.65 4.51 -0.04
CA LEU A 34 -3.34 4.02 -1.24
C LEU A 34 -4.50 4.93 -1.65
N ALA A 35 -5.28 5.43 -0.68
CA ALA A 35 -6.38 6.34 -0.95
C ALA A 35 -5.91 7.69 -1.52
N THR A 36 -4.68 8.12 -1.24
CA THR A 36 -4.13 9.35 -1.85
C THR A 36 -4.03 9.27 -3.37
N GLY A 37 -3.98 8.07 -3.95
CA GLY A 37 -4.00 7.86 -5.39
C GLY A 37 -5.27 8.38 -6.09
N TYR A 38 -6.37 8.55 -5.37
CA TYR A 38 -7.62 9.11 -5.89
C TYR A 38 -7.66 10.65 -5.86
N THR A 39 -6.66 11.29 -5.25
CA THR A 39 -6.58 12.75 -5.15
C THR A 39 -5.71 13.34 -6.26
N SER A 40 -5.77 14.66 -6.43
CA SER A 40 -4.87 15.37 -7.35
C SER A 40 -3.41 15.25 -6.92
N ASP A 41 -2.47 15.41 -7.84
CA ASP A 41 -1.03 15.33 -7.58
C ASP A 41 -0.58 16.30 -6.48
N ALA A 42 -1.12 17.53 -6.50
CA ALA A 42 -0.83 18.53 -5.49
C ALA A 42 -1.31 18.09 -4.10
N SER A 43 -2.54 17.56 -4.02
CA SER A 43 -3.11 17.06 -2.76
C SER A 43 -2.39 15.81 -2.27
N ARG A 44 -2.03 14.91 -3.18
CA ARG A 44 -1.23 13.73 -2.87
C ARG A 44 0.12 14.10 -2.24
N ALA A 45 0.84 15.06 -2.84
CA ALA A 45 2.10 15.55 -2.29
C ALA A 45 1.95 16.12 -0.87
N VAL A 46 0.87 16.87 -0.60
CA VAL A 46 0.54 17.38 0.74
C VAL A 46 0.29 16.24 1.72
N LEU A 47 -0.50 15.25 1.33
CA LEU A 47 -0.88 14.12 2.19
C LEU A 47 0.32 13.24 2.54
N VAL A 48 1.15 12.90 1.55
CA VAL A 48 2.38 12.13 1.73
C VAL A 48 3.32 12.87 2.67
N ARG A 49 3.55 14.17 2.44
CA ARG A 49 4.38 14.99 3.33
C ARG A 49 3.88 15.01 4.77
N ARG A 50 2.56 15.00 4.99
CA ARG A 50 1.99 14.88 6.34
C ARG A 50 2.35 13.57 7.01
N VAL A 51 2.28 12.44 6.28
CA VAL A 51 2.66 11.13 6.78
C VAL A 51 4.16 11.10 7.12
N THR A 52 5.02 11.60 6.23
CA THR A 52 6.48 11.67 6.45
C THR A 52 6.83 12.54 7.68
N LEU A 53 6.05 13.59 7.96
CA LEU A 53 6.23 14.43 9.15
C LEU A 53 5.62 13.83 10.43
N GLY A 54 5.09 12.61 10.37
CA GLY A 54 4.44 11.96 11.52
C GLY A 54 3.16 12.68 11.99
N MET A 55 2.49 13.44 11.10
CA MET A 55 1.25 14.09 11.46
C MET A 55 0.12 13.05 11.59
N PRO A 56 -0.83 13.28 12.53
CA PRO A 56 -1.92 12.33 12.74
C PRO A 56 -2.71 12.10 11.44
N ILE A 57 -2.93 10.83 11.12
CA ILE A 57 -3.88 10.39 10.10
C ILE A 57 -5.22 10.03 10.78
N PRO A 58 -6.35 10.12 10.05
CA PRO A 58 -7.63 9.78 10.65
C PRO A 58 -7.67 8.29 11.04
N THR A 59 -7.85 8.02 12.31
CA THR A 59 -8.10 6.67 12.83
C THR A 59 -9.59 6.56 13.17
N ILE A 60 -10.34 5.86 12.35
CA ILE A 60 -11.76 5.62 12.56
C ILE A 60 -11.96 4.15 12.90
N GLY A 61 -11.38 3.70 14.01
CA GLY A 61 -11.41 2.28 14.32
C GLY A 61 -10.87 1.38 13.21
N GLY A 62 -9.90 1.91 12.43
CA GLY A 62 -9.44 1.37 11.17
C GLY A 62 -10.39 1.72 10.00
N PHE A 63 -9.84 1.98 8.84
CA PHE A 63 -10.62 2.17 7.61
C PHE A 63 -11.39 0.91 7.19
N GLY A 64 -11.08 -0.23 7.79
CA GLY A 64 -11.81 -1.49 7.62
C GLY A 64 -13.31 -1.37 7.87
N GLU A 65 -13.75 -0.53 8.81
CA GLU A 65 -15.17 -0.30 9.04
C GLU A 65 -15.85 0.39 7.85
N LEU A 66 -15.24 1.41 7.27
CA LEU A 66 -15.77 2.12 6.10
C LEU A 66 -15.88 1.17 4.91
N ARG A 67 -14.83 0.42 4.62
CA ARG A 67 -14.82 -0.61 3.57
C ARG A 67 -15.91 -1.67 3.77
N ARG A 68 -16.11 -2.11 5.00
CA ARG A 68 -17.17 -3.08 5.34
C ARG A 68 -18.55 -2.52 5.08
N ILE A 69 -18.80 -1.26 5.47
CA ILE A 69 -20.09 -0.59 5.25
C ILE A 69 -20.40 -0.49 3.75
N ASP A 70 -19.44 -0.05 2.94
CA ASP A 70 -19.64 0.16 1.52
C ASP A 70 -19.83 -1.17 0.77
N ARG A 71 -19.11 -2.23 1.15
CA ARG A 71 -19.36 -3.57 0.59
C ARG A 71 -20.72 -4.14 0.97
N GLU A 72 -21.10 -3.98 2.23
CA GLU A 72 -22.42 -4.45 2.68
C GLU A 72 -23.53 -3.67 1.95
N ALA A 73 -23.37 -2.37 1.76
CA ALA A 73 -24.30 -1.55 0.98
C ALA A 73 -24.42 -2.05 -0.46
N ALA A 74 -23.29 -2.23 -1.15
CA ALA A 74 -23.26 -2.73 -2.53
C ALA A 74 -23.83 -4.15 -2.66
N PHE A 75 -23.66 -5.01 -1.66
CA PHE A 75 -24.28 -6.33 -1.62
C PHE A 75 -25.81 -6.23 -1.50
N VAL A 76 -26.30 -5.38 -0.58
CA VAL A 76 -27.74 -5.18 -0.35
C VAL A 76 -28.39 -4.58 -1.59
N GLU A 77 -27.76 -3.61 -2.26
CA GLU A 77 -28.26 -3.00 -3.50
C GLU A 77 -28.39 -4.01 -4.64
N ARG A 78 -27.33 -4.80 -4.90
CA ARG A 78 -27.38 -5.87 -5.91
C ARG A 78 -28.49 -6.88 -5.65
N ARG A 79 -28.76 -7.19 -4.37
CA ARG A 79 -29.83 -8.11 -4.01
C ARG A 79 -31.21 -7.51 -4.20
N LEU A 80 -31.35 -6.19 -4.01
CA LEU A 80 -32.59 -5.47 -4.31
C LEU A 80 -32.91 -5.38 -5.80
N GLU A 81 -31.87 -5.39 -6.67
CA GLU A 81 -31.99 -5.30 -8.12
C GLU A 81 -32.29 -6.66 -8.80
N GLY A 82 -31.80 -7.76 -8.21
CA GLY A 82 -31.72 -9.06 -8.90
C GLY A 82 -32.81 -10.07 -8.62
N ASP A 83 -33.55 -10.02 -7.51
CA ASP A 83 -34.40 -11.09 -7.04
C ASP A 83 -35.87 -10.66 -6.89
N ARG A 84 -36.79 -11.58 -7.20
CA ARG A 84 -38.22 -11.49 -6.79
C ARG A 84 -38.34 -11.73 -5.27
N LEU A 85 -37.96 -10.71 -4.50
CA LEU A 85 -37.98 -10.79 -3.04
C LEU A 85 -39.40 -10.58 -2.49
N HIS A 86 -39.68 -11.27 -1.39
CA HIS A 86 -40.90 -11.03 -0.64
C HIS A 86 -40.95 -9.58 -0.11
N PRO A 87 -42.09 -8.87 -0.13
CA PRO A 87 -42.19 -7.46 0.27
C PRO A 87 -41.57 -7.12 1.62
N VAL A 88 -41.71 -8.02 2.60
CA VAL A 88 -41.10 -7.86 3.94
C VAL A 88 -39.55 -7.86 3.85
N ALA A 89 -38.99 -8.74 3.02
CA ALA A 89 -37.52 -8.78 2.81
C ALA A 89 -37.02 -7.49 2.16
N VAL A 90 -37.76 -6.94 1.19
CA VAL A 90 -37.45 -5.65 0.54
C VAL A 90 -37.44 -4.52 1.57
N GLN A 91 -38.44 -4.48 2.48
CA GLN A 91 -38.47 -3.45 3.53
C GLN A 91 -37.29 -3.57 4.49
N LEU A 92 -36.91 -4.79 4.92
CA LEU A 92 -35.74 -5.02 5.78
C LEU A 92 -34.45 -4.62 5.11
N LEU A 93 -34.24 -4.96 3.83
CA LEU A 93 -33.07 -4.57 3.07
C LEU A 93 -32.99 -3.07 2.89
N ARG A 94 -34.08 -2.37 2.59
CA ARG A 94 -34.13 -0.89 2.51
C ARG A 94 -33.80 -0.23 3.86
N ALA A 95 -34.36 -0.77 4.96
CA ALA A 95 -34.03 -0.28 6.29
C ALA A 95 -32.53 -0.46 6.60
N ARG A 96 -31.95 -1.59 6.17
CA ARG A 96 -30.51 -1.85 6.31
C ARG A 96 -29.68 -0.86 5.49
N THR A 97 -30.02 -0.62 4.22
CA THR A 97 -29.34 0.39 3.38
C THR A 97 -29.37 1.77 4.03
N ALA A 98 -30.55 2.19 4.54
CA ALA A 98 -30.67 3.48 5.22
C ALA A 98 -29.82 3.54 6.52
N HIS A 99 -29.68 2.44 7.25
CA HIS A 99 -28.80 2.37 8.42
C HIS A 99 -27.33 2.50 8.03
N LEU A 100 -26.88 1.75 7.01
CA LEU A 100 -25.52 1.81 6.51
C LEU A 100 -25.16 3.21 5.98
N ALA A 101 -26.07 3.83 5.22
CA ALA A 101 -25.89 5.19 4.72
C ALA A 101 -25.73 6.22 5.86
N ARG A 102 -26.55 6.11 6.92
CA ARG A 102 -26.41 6.97 8.11
C ARG A 102 -25.08 6.77 8.82
N ARG A 103 -24.62 5.53 8.95
CA ARG A 103 -23.36 5.20 9.58
C ARG A 103 -22.18 5.72 8.75
N ARG A 104 -22.23 5.52 7.42
CA ARG A 104 -21.24 6.09 6.47
C ARG A 104 -21.18 7.62 6.58
N ALA A 105 -22.33 8.28 6.60
CA ALA A 105 -22.40 9.73 6.75
C ALA A 105 -21.86 10.24 8.11
N ALA A 106 -22.01 9.45 9.18
CA ALA A 106 -21.43 9.78 10.48
C ALA A 106 -19.89 9.72 10.45
N ILE A 107 -19.34 8.66 9.84
CA ILE A 107 -17.90 8.51 9.63
C ILE A 107 -17.39 9.64 8.72
N ALA A 108 -18.06 9.92 7.62
CA ALA A 108 -17.69 11.00 6.70
C ALA A 108 -17.59 12.35 7.43
N ARG A 109 -18.57 12.72 8.24
CA ARG A 109 -18.53 13.96 9.02
C ARG A 109 -17.35 14.01 9.99
N GLN A 110 -17.02 12.90 10.60
CA GLN A 110 -15.88 12.82 11.52
C GLN A 110 -14.55 12.98 10.76
N VAL A 111 -14.39 12.31 9.62
CA VAL A 111 -13.16 12.33 8.82
C VAL A 111 -13.00 13.62 8.07
N ILE A 112 -14.01 14.04 7.31
CA ILE A 112 -13.95 15.23 6.45
C ILE A 112 -13.92 16.50 7.31
N GLY A 113 -14.67 16.52 8.42
CA GLY A 113 -14.73 17.64 9.35
C GLY A 113 -13.58 17.72 10.35
N SER A 114 -12.73 16.69 10.44
CA SER A 114 -11.67 16.64 11.44
C SER A 114 -10.50 17.55 11.09
N ASN A 115 -10.23 18.51 11.97
CA ASN A 115 -9.11 19.43 11.86
C ASN A 115 -7.75 18.73 12.03
N SER A 116 -7.69 17.76 12.91
CA SER A 116 -6.46 17.04 13.22
C SER A 116 -5.95 16.22 12.04
N SER A 117 -6.88 15.72 11.22
CA SER A 117 -6.55 14.82 10.11
C SER A 117 -6.17 15.54 8.82
N TYR A 118 -6.82 16.69 8.52
CA TYR A 118 -6.64 17.36 7.22
C TYR A 118 -6.33 18.85 7.31
N ALA A 119 -6.21 19.37 8.50
CA ALA A 119 -5.90 20.78 8.77
C ALA A 119 -6.85 21.79 8.12
N SER A 120 -8.06 21.43 7.72
CA SER A 120 -8.94 22.35 7.01
C SER A 120 -10.39 22.40 7.45
N GLY A 121 -10.79 21.70 8.49
CA GLY A 121 -12.15 21.80 9.04
C GLY A 121 -12.31 22.83 10.16
N GLY A 122 -11.28 23.55 10.53
CA GLY A 122 -11.25 24.58 11.54
C GLY A 122 -10.16 25.59 11.29
N LYS A 123 -9.76 26.32 12.29
CA LYS A 123 -8.73 27.36 12.14
C LYS A 123 -7.39 26.75 11.75
N ILE A 124 -7.08 26.76 10.46
CA ILE A 124 -5.75 26.41 9.94
C ILE A 124 -4.74 27.33 10.63
N THR A 125 -3.72 26.78 11.27
CA THR A 125 -2.66 27.59 11.86
C THR A 125 -1.89 28.32 10.77
N ARG A 126 -1.31 29.48 11.10
CA ARG A 126 -0.46 30.23 10.15
C ARG A 126 0.68 29.37 9.62
N LYS A 127 1.23 28.48 10.46
CA LYS A 127 2.29 27.53 10.09
C LYS A 127 1.81 26.54 9.03
N GLN A 128 0.68 25.86 9.25
CA GLN A 128 0.11 24.90 8.30
C GLN A 128 -0.24 25.55 6.96
N ARG A 129 -0.74 26.79 6.98
CA ARG A 129 -1.02 27.55 5.74
C ARG A 129 0.25 27.87 4.98
N LYS A 130 1.31 28.31 5.69
CA LYS A 130 2.61 28.64 5.07
C LYS A 130 3.29 27.38 4.49
N GLU A 131 3.11 26.25 5.12
CA GLU A 131 3.69 24.96 4.69
C GLU A 131 2.83 24.25 3.63
N GLY A 132 1.66 24.81 3.28
CA GLY A 132 0.76 24.21 2.28
C GLY A 132 0.19 22.85 2.70
N LEU A 133 0.12 22.54 4.00
CA LEU A 133 -0.31 21.24 4.53
C LEU A 133 -1.85 21.16 4.72
N HIS A 134 -2.62 21.81 3.86
CA HIS A 134 -4.08 21.81 3.92
C HIS A 134 -4.68 21.31 2.60
N LEU A 135 -5.87 20.74 2.71
CA LEU A 135 -6.68 20.29 1.60
C LEU A 135 -8.01 21.05 1.59
N ASP A 136 -8.53 21.34 0.41
CA ASP A 136 -9.89 21.83 0.28
C ASP A 136 -10.93 20.72 0.54
N GLU A 137 -12.21 21.10 0.60
CA GLU A 137 -13.28 20.15 0.93
C GLU A 137 -13.48 19.10 -0.17
N ALA A 138 -13.33 19.47 -1.44
CA ALA A 138 -13.49 18.56 -2.55
C ALA A 138 -12.41 17.47 -2.54
N GLU A 139 -11.15 17.84 -2.29
CA GLU A 139 -10.04 16.89 -2.18
C GLU A 139 -10.18 15.98 -0.94
N ARG A 140 -10.68 16.51 0.16
CA ARG A 140 -11.00 15.69 1.35
C ARG A 140 -12.10 14.66 1.07
N GLN A 141 -13.12 15.05 0.30
CA GLN A 141 -14.17 14.13 -0.12
C GLN A 141 -13.61 13.05 -1.04
N ARG A 142 -12.77 13.38 -2.03
CA ARG A 142 -12.09 12.40 -2.89
C ARG A 142 -11.25 11.42 -2.09
N LEU A 143 -10.48 11.92 -1.12
CA LEU A 143 -9.70 11.07 -0.23
C LEU A 143 -10.60 10.12 0.57
N PHE A 144 -11.71 10.63 1.11
CA PHE A 144 -12.67 9.81 1.86
C PHE A 144 -13.29 8.71 0.97
N ASP A 145 -13.69 9.06 -0.24
CA ASP A 145 -14.22 8.09 -1.20
C ASP A 145 -13.15 7.07 -1.61
N GLY A 146 -11.91 7.52 -1.79
CA GLY A 146 -10.75 6.65 -2.02
C GLY A 146 -10.50 5.66 -0.88
N LEU A 147 -10.67 6.08 0.37
CA LEU A 147 -10.55 5.20 1.55
C LEU A 147 -11.57 4.05 1.53
N ALA A 148 -12.76 4.31 1.00
CA ALA A 148 -13.78 3.28 0.83
C ALA A 148 -13.42 2.25 -0.25
N LEU A 149 -12.62 2.66 -1.23
CA LEU A 149 -12.19 1.83 -2.37
C LEU A 149 -10.87 1.10 -2.12
N THR A 150 -10.21 1.32 -0.98
CA THR A 150 -8.96 0.61 -0.69
C THR A 150 -9.19 -0.90 -0.57
N PRO A 151 -8.25 -1.72 -1.07
CA PRO A 151 -8.41 -3.16 -1.09
C PRO A 151 -8.46 -3.77 0.32
N SER A 152 -9.14 -4.90 0.47
CA SER A 152 -9.19 -5.65 1.71
C SER A 152 -9.28 -7.14 1.43
N PRO A 153 -8.50 -7.97 2.14
CA PRO A 153 -8.42 -9.41 1.93
C PRO A 153 -9.67 -10.16 2.37
N ASN A 154 -10.54 -9.54 3.19
CA ASN A 154 -11.73 -10.16 3.71
C ASN A 154 -13.01 -9.60 3.06
N PRO A 155 -13.45 -10.12 1.90
CA PRO A 155 -14.69 -9.69 1.27
C PRO A 155 -15.93 -10.03 2.13
N THR A 156 -15.80 -10.90 3.11
CA THR A 156 -16.87 -11.40 3.98
C THR A 156 -16.97 -10.64 5.30
N GLY A 157 -17.04 -9.31 5.24
CA GLY A 157 -17.54 -8.51 6.37
C GLY A 157 -19.05 -8.61 6.57
N ILE A 158 -19.68 -9.65 6.07
CA ILE A 158 -21.07 -9.98 6.41
C ILE A 158 -21.05 -10.42 7.87
N SER A 159 -21.72 -9.68 8.72
CA SER A 159 -21.87 -10.03 10.13
C SER A 159 -22.21 -11.52 10.22
N GLY A 160 -21.49 -12.28 11.06
CA GLY A 160 -21.59 -13.73 11.16
C GLY A 160 -23.01 -14.28 11.31
N TRP A 161 -23.98 -13.41 11.60
CA TRP A 161 -25.38 -13.73 11.73
C TRP A 161 -26.08 -13.94 10.36
N VAL A 162 -25.80 -13.15 9.33
CA VAL A 162 -26.38 -13.34 7.98
C VAL A 162 -25.62 -14.43 7.23
N SER A 163 -24.32 -14.57 7.50
CA SER A 163 -23.47 -15.61 6.92
C SER A 163 -23.91 -17.02 7.29
N SER A 164 -24.34 -17.25 8.54
CA SER A 164 -24.75 -18.59 8.98
C SER A 164 -26.05 -19.07 8.35
N MET A 165 -26.95 -18.16 7.97
CA MET A 165 -28.25 -18.53 7.35
C MET A 165 -28.16 -18.75 5.84
N VAL A 166 -27.23 -18.07 5.14
CA VAL A 166 -27.13 -18.09 3.66
C VAL A 166 -26.01 -19.00 3.19
N MET A 167 -24.93 -19.16 3.99
CA MET A 167 -23.75 -19.92 3.61
C MET A 167 -23.85 -21.44 3.86
N GLN A 168 -24.86 -21.95 4.53
CA GLN A 168 -25.06 -23.41 4.63
C GLN A 168 -25.36 -24.08 3.28
N HIS A 169 -25.71 -23.32 2.24
CA HIS A 169 -26.00 -23.84 0.90
C HIS A 169 -24.93 -23.48 -0.18
N PHE A 170 -23.97 -22.63 0.13
CA PHE A 170 -22.89 -22.29 -0.80
C PHE A 170 -21.55 -22.75 -0.27
N SER A 171 -21.29 -24.02 -0.52
CA SER A 171 -19.98 -24.65 -0.76
C SER A 171 -18.92 -24.41 0.29
N ALA A 172 -18.45 -25.47 0.85
CA ALA A 172 -17.02 -25.74 1.14
C ALA A 172 -16.13 -25.16 0.02
N THR A 173 -16.05 -23.84 -0.05
CA THR A 173 -15.10 -23.16 -0.94
C THR A 173 -13.77 -23.27 -0.24
N GLU A 174 -12.82 -23.89 -0.92
CA GLU A 174 -11.42 -24.02 -0.64
C GLU A 174 -10.94 -23.08 0.46
N SER A 175 -10.93 -23.62 1.67
CA SER A 175 -10.44 -23.00 2.89
C SER A 175 -8.98 -22.60 2.66
N GLY A 176 -8.71 -21.32 2.53
CA GLY A 176 -7.35 -20.85 2.54
C GLY A 176 -6.88 -19.94 1.39
N GLN A 177 -7.76 -19.36 0.61
CA GLN A 177 -7.37 -18.38 -0.42
C GLN A 177 -8.10 -17.04 -0.23
N THR A 178 -7.32 -15.95 -0.33
CA THR A 178 -7.84 -14.58 -0.38
C THR A 178 -8.13 -14.20 -1.83
N ARG A 179 -9.31 -13.65 -2.13
CA ARG A 179 -9.75 -13.26 -3.48
C ARG A 179 -10.01 -11.76 -3.56
N PHE A 180 -9.71 -11.17 -4.71
CA PHE A 180 -9.96 -9.77 -5.03
C PHE A 180 -10.87 -9.65 -6.26
N SER A 181 -11.44 -8.47 -6.47
CA SER A 181 -12.39 -8.21 -7.57
C SER A 181 -11.70 -8.19 -8.92
N ASP A 182 -10.48 -7.66 -8.98
CA ASP A 182 -9.67 -7.55 -10.20
C ASP A 182 -8.17 -7.52 -9.91
N ARG A 183 -7.38 -7.50 -10.98
CA ARG A 183 -5.90 -7.46 -10.91
C ARG A 183 -5.36 -6.17 -10.29
N TYR A 184 -6.06 -5.05 -10.45
CA TYR A 184 -5.65 -3.75 -9.93
C TYR A 184 -5.81 -3.71 -8.42
N GLU A 185 -6.96 -4.18 -7.91
CA GLU A 185 -7.20 -4.34 -6.48
C GLU A 185 -6.15 -5.28 -5.84
N THR A 186 -5.83 -6.38 -6.51
CA THR A 186 -4.80 -7.33 -6.06
C THR A 186 -3.43 -6.65 -5.95
N LEU A 187 -3.03 -5.90 -6.99
CA LEU A 187 -1.74 -5.21 -7.01
C LEU A 187 -1.65 -4.12 -5.95
N LEU A 188 -2.72 -3.33 -5.76
CA LEU A 188 -2.80 -2.33 -4.70
C LEU A 188 -2.71 -2.95 -3.31
N TYR A 189 -3.39 -4.09 -3.10
CA TYR A 189 -3.29 -4.82 -1.83
C TYR A 189 -1.85 -5.27 -1.56
N LEU A 190 -1.21 -5.91 -2.54
CA LEU A 190 0.17 -6.37 -2.41
C LEU A 190 1.13 -5.22 -2.14
N ALA A 191 0.98 -4.09 -2.83
CA ALA A 191 1.80 -2.90 -2.58
C ALA A 191 1.64 -2.40 -1.13
N GLY A 192 0.40 -2.32 -0.63
CA GLY A 192 0.11 -1.90 0.74
C GLY A 192 0.63 -2.90 1.79
N GLU A 193 0.49 -4.22 1.54
CA GLU A 193 1.01 -5.26 2.43
C GLU A 193 2.53 -5.23 2.51
N MET A 194 3.22 -5.08 1.36
CA MET A 194 4.69 -4.97 1.33
C MET A 194 5.17 -3.71 2.03
N TYR A 195 4.49 -2.58 1.83
CA TYR A 195 4.76 -1.36 2.60
C TYR A 195 4.65 -1.61 4.11
N ASP A 196 3.57 -2.25 4.57
CA ASP A 196 3.35 -2.55 5.98
C ASP A 196 4.45 -3.47 6.54
N ARG A 197 4.87 -4.47 5.78
CA ARG A 197 5.96 -5.38 6.18
C ARG A 197 7.29 -4.63 6.34
N VAL A 198 7.65 -3.80 5.36
CA VAL A 198 8.87 -2.97 5.42
C VAL A 198 8.79 -1.97 6.57
N TRP A 199 7.68 -1.25 6.69
CA TRP A 199 7.53 -0.21 7.71
C TRP A 199 7.59 -0.74 9.14
N ARG A 200 7.08 -1.95 9.38
CA ARG A 200 7.07 -2.60 10.70
C ARG A 200 8.36 -3.35 11.02
N SER A 201 9.26 -3.52 10.07
CA SER A 201 10.52 -4.24 10.29
C SER A 201 11.39 -3.52 11.34
N PRO A 202 11.80 -4.18 12.43
CA PRO A 202 12.76 -3.65 13.39
C PRO A 202 14.08 -3.24 12.76
N SER A 203 14.58 -4.03 11.80
CA SER A 203 15.80 -3.73 11.06
C SER A 203 15.67 -2.43 10.28
N TRP A 204 14.54 -2.22 9.58
CA TRP A 204 14.28 -0.98 8.86
C TRP A 204 14.31 0.25 9.77
N GLN A 205 13.82 0.12 11.02
CA GLN A 205 13.80 1.20 12.00
C GLN A 205 15.13 1.38 12.73
N SER A 206 16.06 0.41 12.62
CA SER A 206 17.35 0.46 13.28
C SER A 206 18.34 1.44 12.60
N GLU A 207 19.40 1.79 13.32
CA GLU A 207 20.52 2.58 12.78
C GLU A 207 21.29 1.84 11.67
N TYR A 208 21.25 0.51 11.66
CA TYR A 208 21.92 -0.30 10.64
C TYR A 208 21.44 0.02 9.22
N PHE A 209 20.19 0.43 9.05
CA PHE A 209 19.58 0.73 7.75
C PHE A 209 19.25 2.22 7.57
N ALA A 210 19.83 3.11 8.38
CA ALA A 210 19.54 4.55 8.33
C ALA A 210 19.83 5.16 6.95
N VAL A 211 20.91 4.74 6.29
CA VAL A 211 21.29 5.23 4.96
C VAL A 211 20.26 4.81 3.91
N GLN A 212 19.86 3.53 3.89
CA GLN A 212 18.87 2.99 2.98
C GLN A 212 17.49 3.64 3.19
N ARG A 213 17.11 3.84 4.45
CA ARG A 213 15.89 4.55 4.82
C ARG A 213 15.89 6.01 4.32
N GLY A 214 17.06 6.66 4.30
CA GLY A 214 17.18 8.01 3.75
C GLY A 214 17.09 8.09 2.22
N GLN A 215 17.31 6.99 1.51
CA GLN A 215 17.27 6.93 0.04
C GLN A 215 15.89 6.61 -0.52
N VAL A 216 15.01 5.95 0.24
CA VAL A 216 13.67 5.54 -0.19
C VAL A 216 12.61 6.18 0.69
N ASP A 217 11.81 7.07 0.11
CA ASP A 217 10.60 7.58 0.73
C ASP A 217 9.45 6.60 0.43
N LEU A 218 9.29 5.58 1.31
CA LEU A 218 8.25 4.56 1.16
C LEU A 218 6.83 5.12 1.07
N PRO A 219 6.43 6.14 1.84
CA PRO A 219 5.15 6.82 1.67
C PRO A 219 4.96 7.41 0.26
N VAL A 220 5.98 8.05 -0.29
CA VAL A 220 5.95 8.59 -1.67
C VAL A 220 5.80 7.45 -2.66
N GLU A 221 6.57 6.37 -2.50
CA GLU A 221 6.56 5.23 -3.42
C GLU A 221 5.20 4.54 -3.45
N LEU A 222 4.63 4.20 -2.28
CA LEU A 222 3.31 3.56 -2.21
C LEU A 222 2.21 4.46 -2.81
N SER A 223 2.23 5.73 -2.49
CA SER A 223 1.27 6.71 -3.01
C SER A 223 1.37 6.89 -4.54
N SER A 224 2.60 6.85 -5.10
CA SER A 224 2.83 6.91 -6.54
C SER A 224 2.33 5.64 -7.23
N ILE A 225 2.67 4.44 -6.71
CA ILE A 225 2.12 3.18 -7.23
C ILE A 225 0.60 3.21 -7.25
N ALA A 226 -0.03 3.68 -6.16
CA ALA A 226 -1.48 3.76 -6.08
C ALA A 226 -2.07 4.66 -7.16
N ALA A 227 -1.51 5.85 -7.37
CA ALA A 227 -1.98 6.79 -8.40
C ALA A 227 -1.85 6.21 -9.81
N ASP A 228 -0.72 5.58 -10.10
CA ASP A 228 -0.46 4.99 -11.40
C ASP A 228 -1.40 3.80 -11.69
N VAL A 229 -1.63 2.91 -10.70
CA VAL A 229 -2.56 1.77 -10.81
C VAL A 229 -3.99 2.26 -11.01
N ILE A 230 -4.45 3.25 -10.23
CA ILE A 230 -5.81 3.81 -10.33
C ILE A 230 -6.01 4.49 -11.69
N THR A 231 -5.02 5.24 -12.15
CA THR A 231 -5.05 5.88 -13.47
C THR A 231 -5.13 4.84 -14.59
N LEU A 232 -4.30 3.80 -14.51
CA LEU A 232 -4.30 2.70 -15.50
C LEU A 232 -5.65 1.95 -15.51
N GLN A 233 -6.22 1.69 -14.33
CA GLN A 233 -7.55 1.07 -14.19
C GLN A 233 -8.63 1.95 -14.83
N SER A 234 -8.61 3.26 -14.56
CA SER A 234 -9.56 4.22 -15.12
C SER A 234 -9.50 4.26 -16.65
N VAL A 235 -8.28 4.38 -17.22
CA VAL A 235 -8.08 4.40 -18.66
C VAL A 235 -8.52 3.07 -19.31
N THR A 236 -8.19 1.94 -18.70
CA THR A 236 -8.60 0.62 -19.20
C THR A 236 -10.12 0.46 -19.18
N THR A 237 -10.77 0.92 -18.12
CA THR A 237 -12.24 0.88 -18.00
C THR A 237 -12.90 1.74 -19.07
N GLU A 238 -12.33 2.91 -19.36
CA GLU A 238 -12.84 3.80 -20.42
C GLU A 238 -12.68 3.18 -21.81
N ILE A 239 -11.54 2.52 -22.09
CA ILE A 239 -11.34 1.77 -23.34
C ILE A 239 -12.42 0.70 -23.49
N VAL A 240 -12.68 -0.11 -22.46
CA VAL A 240 -13.73 -1.15 -22.48
C VAL A 240 -15.13 -0.54 -22.67
N ARG A 241 -15.37 0.63 -22.08
CA ARG A 241 -16.66 1.33 -22.26
C ARG A 241 -16.85 1.77 -23.71
N ILE A 242 -15.83 2.35 -24.34
CA ILE A 242 -15.86 2.77 -25.75
C ILE A 242 -16.10 1.56 -26.64
N GLU A 243 -15.40 0.45 -26.42
CA GLU A 243 -15.55 -0.79 -27.20
C GLU A 243 -16.99 -1.32 -27.16
N ARG A 244 -17.65 -1.28 -26.01
CA ARG A 244 -19.05 -1.72 -25.88
C ARG A 244 -20.04 -0.84 -26.62
N THR A 245 -19.69 0.41 -26.87
CA THR A 245 -20.55 1.38 -27.60
C THR A 245 -20.18 1.52 -29.06
N THR A 246 -19.07 0.94 -29.51
CA THR A 246 -18.58 0.99 -30.88
C THR A 246 -19.28 -0.09 -31.75
N SER A 247 -19.70 0.28 -32.95
CA SER A 247 -20.24 -0.69 -33.89
C SER A 247 -19.19 -1.76 -34.23
N PRO A 248 -19.59 -3.04 -34.41
CA PRO A 248 -18.68 -4.11 -34.84
C PRO A 248 -17.99 -3.84 -36.19
N ASP A 249 -18.60 -3.04 -37.04
CA ASP A 249 -18.11 -2.72 -38.38
C ASP A 249 -17.08 -1.57 -38.41
N ASP A 250 -16.86 -0.88 -37.29
CA ASP A 250 -15.90 0.23 -37.18
C ASP A 250 -14.48 -0.28 -36.94
N ALA A 251 -13.85 -0.84 -37.97
CA ALA A 251 -12.51 -1.39 -37.93
C ALA A 251 -11.44 -0.35 -37.49
N VAL A 252 -11.64 0.93 -37.80
CA VAL A 252 -10.69 1.99 -37.46
C VAL A 252 -10.66 2.21 -35.94
N THR A 253 -11.82 2.34 -35.33
CA THR A 253 -11.93 2.49 -33.86
C THR A 253 -11.38 1.26 -33.13
N TRP A 254 -11.69 0.06 -33.62
CA TRP A 254 -11.14 -1.18 -33.02
C TRP A 254 -9.63 -1.24 -33.12
N HIS A 255 -9.02 -0.88 -34.24
CA HIS A 255 -7.57 -0.84 -34.38
C HIS A 255 -6.93 0.17 -33.41
N GLN A 256 -7.52 1.36 -33.26
CA GLN A 256 -7.04 2.37 -32.34
C GLN A 256 -7.11 1.90 -30.86
N GLN A 257 -8.19 1.20 -30.46
CA GLN A 257 -8.32 0.67 -29.11
C GLN A 257 -7.30 -0.44 -28.81
N ASP A 258 -7.05 -1.33 -29.77
CA ASP A 258 -6.03 -2.37 -29.65
C ASP A 258 -4.62 -1.76 -29.51
N GLN A 259 -4.32 -0.72 -30.29
CA GLN A 259 -3.06 0.01 -30.16
C GLN A 259 -2.91 0.66 -28.78
N ARG A 260 -3.98 1.27 -28.22
CA ARG A 260 -3.98 1.85 -26.87
C ARG A 260 -3.76 0.78 -25.81
N ARG A 261 -4.41 -0.38 -25.91
CA ARG A 261 -4.19 -1.51 -24.99
C ARG A 261 -2.74 -1.99 -24.99
N ARG A 262 -2.15 -2.11 -26.19
CA ARG A 262 -0.74 -2.51 -26.32
C ARG A 262 0.20 -1.47 -25.70
N ALA A 263 -0.13 -0.19 -25.82
CA ALA A 263 0.65 0.87 -25.21
C ALA A 263 0.58 0.87 -23.66
N LEU A 264 -0.49 0.32 -23.06
CA LEU A 264 -0.65 0.22 -21.61
C LEU A 264 0.04 -1.02 -20.99
N ALA A 265 0.37 -2.05 -21.79
CA ALA A 265 1.00 -3.27 -21.29
C ALA A 265 2.34 -2.99 -20.59
N PRO A 266 3.30 -2.23 -21.15
CA PRO A 266 4.56 -1.95 -20.47
C PRO A 266 4.39 -1.14 -19.17
N VAL A 267 3.34 -0.30 -19.08
CA VAL A 267 3.03 0.42 -17.84
C VAL A 267 2.61 -0.55 -16.73
N TRP A 268 1.78 -1.53 -17.08
CA TRP A 268 1.39 -2.59 -16.15
C TRP A 268 2.60 -3.39 -15.67
N ASP A 269 3.47 -3.83 -16.60
CA ASP A 269 4.66 -4.62 -16.28
C ASP A 269 5.61 -3.86 -15.34
N GLN A 270 5.76 -2.55 -15.57
CA GLN A 270 6.55 -1.67 -14.72
C GLN A 270 5.97 -1.55 -13.30
N LEU A 271 4.64 -1.44 -13.17
CA LEU A 271 3.97 -1.39 -11.88
C LEU A 271 4.14 -2.71 -11.11
N VAL A 272 4.01 -3.84 -11.78
CA VAL A 272 4.25 -5.17 -11.19
C VAL A 272 5.70 -5.28 -10.71
N GLU A 273 6.68 -4.77 -11.48
CA GLU A 273 8.09 -4.79 -11.11
C GLU A 273 8.38 -3.92 -9.88
N ARG A 274 7.76 -2.74 -9.79
CA ARG A 274 7.87 -1.88 -8.59
C ARG A 274 7.35 -2.60 -7.34
N VAL A 275 6.20 -3.27 -7.42
CA VAL A 275 5.66 -4.05 -6.30
C VAL A 275 6.54 -5.26 -5.98
N ARG A 276 7.13 -5.92 -7.00
CA ARG A 276 8.12 -7.00 -6.81
C ARG A 276 9.35 -6.50 -6.05
N SER A 277 9.84 -5.31 -6.38
CA SER A 277 10.97 -4.71 -5.68
C SER A 277 10.65 -4.42 -4.21
N LEU A 278 9.44 -3.93 -3.89
CA LEU A 278 8.99 -3.78 -2.50
C LEU A 278 8.89 -5.13 -1.78
N ALA A 279 8.45 -6.18 -2.45
CA ALA A 279 8.37 -7.53 -1.88
C ALA A 279 9.76 -8.10 -1.58
N THR A 280 10.71 -7.96 -2.51
CA THR A 280 12.11 -8.35 -2.30
C THR A 280 12.71 -7.59 -1.12
N MET A 281 12.45 -6.30 -1.01
CA MET A 281 12.87 -5.46 0.12
C MET A 281 12.30 -5.98 1.45
N ALA A 282 11.01 -6.33 1.49
CA ALA A 282 10.37 -6.89 2.67
C ALA A 282 10.98 -8.24 3.08
N ASP A 283 11.33 -9.10 2.13
CA ASP A 283 11.91 -10.42 2.40
C ASP A 283 13.37 -10.31 2.89
N VAL A 284 14.16 -9.40 2.33
CA VAL A 284 15.51 -9.08 2.82
C VAL A 284 15.45 -8.56 4.25
N LEU A 285 14.53 -7.64 4.55
CA LEU A 285 14.37 -7.10 5.89
C LEU A 285 13.86 -8.15 6.88
N ALA A 286 12.96 -9.04 6.49
CA ALA A 286 12.52 -10.15 7.33
C ALA A 286 13.66 -11.11 7.69
N SER A 287 14.66 -11.25 6.82
CA SER A 287 15.89 -11.99 7.11
C SER A 287 16.80 -11.22 8.05
N ALA A 288 16.97 -9.93 7.80
CA ALA A 288 17.75 -9.04 8.68
C ALA A 288 17.13 -8.91 10.08
N ASP A 289 15.80 -8.93 10.21
CA ASP A 289 15.10 -8.91 11.50
C ASP A 289 15.44 -10.12 12.37
N ARG A 290 15.55 -11.30 11.75
CA ARG A 290 15.96 -12.51 12.46
C ARG A 290 17.40 -12.40 12.97
N GLU A 291 18.30 -11.88 12.13
CA GLU A 291 19.70 -11.71 12.49
C GLU A 291 19.87 -10.64 13.59
N LEU A 292 19.14 -9.52 13.47
CA LEU A 292 19.13 -8.46 14.47
C LEU A 292 18.63 -8.98 15.82
N ALA A 293 17.61 -9.84 15.81
CA ALA A 293 17.11 -10.46 17.02
C ALA A 293 18.16 -11.36 17.69
N LEU A 294 18.92 -12.14 16.91
CA LEU A 294 20.03 -12.95 17.40
C LEU A 294 21.15 -12.10 17.99
N VAL A 295 21.58 -11.04 17.29
CA VAL A 295 22.61 -10.11 17.78
C VAL A 295 22.19 -9.46 19.11
N ASN A 296 20.94 -9.02 19.21
CA ASN A 296 20.40 -8.44 20.43
C ASN A 296 20.35 -9.45 21.59
N GLU A 297 19.99 -10.71 21.31
CA GLU A 297 19.96 -11.75 22.32
C GLU A 297 21.37 -12.08 22.81
N VAL A 298 22.35 -12.24 21.92
CA VAL A 298 23.77 -12.47 22.26
C VAL A 298 24.31 -11.32 23.09
N THR A 299 24.00 -10.07 22.72
CA THR A 299 24.42 -8.90 23.51
C THR A 299 23.80 -8.90 24.90
N ARG A 300 22.52 -9.29 25.02
CA ARG A 300 21.83 -9.40 26.30
C ARG A 300 22.45 -10.45 27.21
N VAL A 301 22.75 -11.63 26.64
CA VAL A 301 23.42 -12.71 27.39
C VAL A 301 24.81 -12.27 27.85
N GLY A 302 25.61 -11.69 26.98
CA GLY A 302 26.93 -11.16 27.34
C GLY A 302 26.89 -10.10 28.44
N SER A 303 25.84 -9.25 28.46
CA SER A 303 25.66 -8.27 29.56
C SER A 303 25.25 -8.90 30.87
N LEU A 304 24.55 -10.04 30.84
CA LEU A 304 24.24 -10.84 32.05
C LEU A 304 25.48 -11.54 32.60
N ASP A 305 26.28 -12.15 31.73
CA ASP A 305 27.54 -12.79 32.07
C ASP A 305 28.49 -11.79 32.77
N GLN A 306 28.60 -10.59 32.21
CA GLN A 306 29.40 -9.49 32.79
C GLN A 306 28.90 -9.06 34.17
N LYS A 307 27.58 -9.06 34.40
CA LYS A 307 27.01 -8.80 35.74
C LYS A 307 27.27 -9.95 36.72
N ILE A 308 27.20 -11.19 36.25
CA ILE A 308 27.52 -12.39 37.05
C ILE A 308 28.99 -12.38 37.42
N ASP A 309 29.88 -12.12 36.47
CA ASP A 309 31.33 -12.00 36.71
C ASP A 309 31.64 -10.89 37.72
N GLY A 310 30.93 -9.75 37.61
CA GLY A 310 31.05 -8.66 38.58
C GLY A 310 30.56 -9.05 40.00
N LEU A 311 29.59 -9.94 40.09
CA LEU A 311 29.14 -10.49 41.38
C LEU A 311 30.13 -11.52 41.92
N LEU A 312 30.60 -12.43 41.06
CA LEU A 312 31.60 -13.47 41.45
C LEU A 312 32.93 -12.85 41.84
N SER A 313 33.40 -11.79 41.18
CA SER A 313 34.59 -11.04 41.51
C SER A 313 34.49 -10.39 42.90
N ARG A 314 33.28 -9.93 43.28
CA ARG A 314 33.03 -9.40 44.62
C ARG A 314 33.00 -10.49 45.71
N LEU A 315 32.69 -11.74 45.33
CA LEU A 315 32.66 -12.89 46.22
C LEU A 315 34.01 -13.63 46.29
N GLY A 316 35.03 -13.21 45.53
CA GLY A 316 36.39 -13.76 45.60
C GLY A 316 36.63 -15.05 44.79
N GLU A 317 35.71 -15.44 43.91
CA GLU A 317 35.89 -16.60 43.03
C GLU A 317 36.41 -16.14 41.62
N HIS A 318 37.65 -16.49 41.34
CA HIS A 318 38.31 -16.21 40.06
C HIS A 318 38.34 -17.49 39.22
N GLY A 319 37.76 -17.48 38.01
CA GLY A 319 38.21 -18.47 37.06
C GLY A 319 37.37 -19.01 35.92
N HIS A 320 36.45 -18.29 35.21
CA HIS A 320 35.87 -18.84 33.97
C HIS A 320 35.49 -17.83 32.86
N SER A 321 36.02 -16.61 32.90
CA SER A 321 35.50 -15.51 32.09
C SER A 321 36.05 -15.39 30.64
N LEU A 322 37.25 -15.94 30.33
CA LEU A 322 37.91 -15.67 29.05
C LEU A 322 37.30 -16.39 27.85
N ASP A 323 36.93 -17.66 27.96
CA ASP A 323 36.42 -18.49 26.85
C ASP A 323 35.03 -18.06 26.37
N GLN A 324 34.22 -17.48 27.28
CA GLN A 324 32.85 -17.08 26.99
C GLN A 324 32.79 -15.71 26.29
N THR A 325 33.70 -14.80 26.63
CA THR A 325 33.82 -13.48 26.01
C THR A 325 34.27 -13.58 24.55
N GLU A 326 35.20 -14.50 24.24
CA GLU A 326 35.63 -14.76 22.86
C GLU A 326 34.50 -15.33 21.99
N ARG A 327 33.69 -16.28 22.51
CA ARG A 327 32.54 -16.83 21.78
C ARG A 327 31.47 -15.80 21.50
N VAL A 328 31.14 -14.94 22.46
CA VAL A 328 30.19 -13.84 22.29
C VAL A 328 30.72 -12.85 21.24
N GLY A 329 32.00 -12.50 21.32
CA GLY A 329 32.64 -11.63 20.32
C GLY A 329 32.58 -12.18 18.90
N PHE A 330 32.82 -13.47 18.71
CA PHE A 330 32.76 -14.13 17.40
C PHE A 330 31.33 -14.19 16.84
N GLN A 331 30.32 -14.47 17.67
CA GLN A 331 28.91 -14.46 17.27
C GLN A 331 28.40 -13.07 16.88
N LEU A 332 28.81 -12.03 17.61
CA LEU A 332 28.48 -10.64 17.29
C LEU A 332 29.08 -10.22 15.95
N GLN A 333 30.36 -10.56 15.70
CA GLN A 333 31.04 -10.26 14.45
C GLN A 333 30.37 -10.94 13.26
N ALA A 334 29.99 -12.22 13.38
CA ALA A 334 29.26 -12.94 12.35
C ALA A 334 27.88 -12.32 12.08
N GLY A 335 27.15 -11.91 13.11
CA GLY A 335 25.87 -11.22 12.98
C GLY A 335 26.00 -9.86 12.27
N GLU A 336 27.04 -9.09 12.59
CA GLU A 336 27.32 -7.81 11.93
C GLU A 336 27.69 -7.97 10.46
N GLU A 337 28.43 -9.02 10.10
CA GLU A 337 28.75 -9.35 8.71
C GLU A 337 27.49 -9.71 7.91
N HIS A 338 26.56 -10.50 8.50
CA HIS A 338 25.27 -10.82 7.87
C HIS A 338 24.42 -9.57 7.67
N LEU A 339 24.34 -8.68 8.68
CA LEU A 339 23.60 -7.42 8.53
C LEU A 339 24.21 -6.50 7.47
N ARG A 340 25.53 -6.53 7.27
CA ARG A 340 26.20 -5.83 6.18
C ARG A 340 25.81 -6.39 4.82
N ALA A 341 25.78 -7.73 4.66
CA ALA A 341 25.32 -8.37 3.44
C ALA A 341 23.86 -8.03 3.11
N TYR A 342 22.99 -8.00 4.10
CA TYR A 342 21.59 -7.57 3.90
C TYR A 342 21.48 -6.10 3.48
N ARG A 343 22.32 -5.20 4.02
CA ARG A 343 22.38 -3.81 3.56
C ARG A 343 22.77 -3.70 2.09
N GLU A 344 23.75 -4.48 1.66
CA GLU A 344 24.21 -4.49 0.27
C GLU A 344 23.11 -5.02 -0.67
N MET A 345 22.42 -6.10 -0.29
CA MET A 345 21.28 -6.63 -1.04
C MET A 345 20.14 -5.60 -1.14
N LEU A 346 19.83 -4.93 -0.03
CA LEU A 346 18.80 -3.91 0.01
C LEU A 346 19.18 -2.70 -0.84
N GLN A 347 20.44 -2.30 -0.83
CA GLN A 347 20.95 -1.21 -1.68
C GLN A 347 20.77 -1.53 -3.17
N GLY A 348 21.09 -2.76 -3.60
CA GLY A 348 20.86 -3.20 -4.97
C GLY A 348 19.38 -3.14 -5.35
N ASN A 349 18.49 -3.55 -4.46
CA ASN A 349 17.05 -3.50 -4.68
C ASN A 349 16.50 -2.06 -4.73
N ILE A 350 17.02 -1.16 -3.90
CA ILE A 350 16.67 0.27 -3.93
C ILE A 350 17.06 0.91 -5.27
N VAL A 351 18.23 0.60 -5.78
CA VAL A 351 18.68 1.07 -7.09
C VAL A 351 17.76 0.54 -8.20
N SER A 352 17.37 -0.74 -8.14
CA SER A 352 16.43 -1.33 -9.08
C SER A 352 15.06 -0.64 -9.01
N LEU A 353 14.54 -0.40 -7.81
CA LEU A 353 13.27 0.31 -7.60
C LEU A 353 13.31 1.74 -8.17
N ALA A 354 14.42 2.46 -7.97
CA ALA A 354 14.60 3.79 -8.52
C ALA A 354 14.68 3.79 -10.06
N ALA A 355 15.30 2.76 -10.64
CA ALA A 355 15.41 2.61 -12.11
C ALA A 355 14.06 2.27 -12.77
N THR A 356 13.15 1.60 -12.05
CA THR A 356 11.79 1.31 -12.54
C THR A 356 10.81 2.45 -12.32
N ARG A 357 11.22 3.51 -11.64
CA ARG A 357 10.41 4.72 -11.49
C ARG A 357 10.37 5.42 -12.84
N PRO A 358 9.18 5.66 -13.45
CA PRO A 358 9.16 6.51 -14.63
C PRO A 358 9.69 7.87 -14.19
N GLU A 359 10.90 8.21 -14.64
CA GLU A 359 11.23 9.62 -14.68
C GLU A 359 10.06 10.26 -15.42
N LEU A 360 9.45 11.25 -14.82
CA LEU A 360 8.69 12.25 -15.54
C LEU A 360 9.71 12.89 -16.49
N ALA A 361 9.99 12.21 -17.58
CA ALA A 361 10.61 12.80 -18.74
C ALA A 361 9.60 13.86 -19.18
N LEU A 362 9.76 15.04 -18.62
CA LEU A 362 9.25 16.23 -19.24
C LEU A 362 9.71 16.07 -20.69
N PRO A 363 8.79 16.07 -21.68
CA PRO A 363 9.22 16.06 -23.07
C PRO A 363 10.18 17.21 -23.18
N GLU A 364 11.44 16.91 -23.56
CA GLU A 364 12.40 17.93 -23.95
C GLU A 364 11.67 18.79 -24.97
N VAL A 365 11.27 19.96 -24.52
CA VAL A 365 10.79 21.00 -25.43
C VAL A 365 12.00 21.36 -26.28
N ASN A 366 12.05 20.69 -27.41
CA ASN A 366 13.06 20.93 -28.43
C ASN A 366 12.93 22.40 -28.86
N PRO A 367 13.83 23.30 -28.49
CA PRO A 367 13.70 24.73 -28.79
C PRO A 367 13.94 25.07 -30.28
N ALA A 368 13.94 24.06 -31.15
CA ALA A 368 14.26 24.20 -32.59
C ALA A 368 13.04 24.10 -33.50
N SER A 369 12.01 24.89 -33.26
CA SER A 369 11.03 25.20 -34.30
C SER A 369 10.40 26.58 -34.05
N SER A 370 11.23 27.60 -34.09
CA SER A 370 10.75 28.95 -34.38
C SER A 370 10.35 28.96 -35.86
N PRO A 371 9.10 29.20 -36.23
CA PRO A 371 8.78 29.52 -37.58
C PRO A 371 9.33 30.93 -37.88
N SER A 372 10.38 30.99 -38.69
CA SER A 372 10.80 32.23 -39.33
C SER A 372 9.68 32.69 -40.28
N GLY A 373 8.76 33.43 -39.75
CA GLY A 373 7.77 34.21 -40.50
C GLY A 373 8.41 35.48 -41.01
N ASN A 374 8.77 35.45 -42.25
CA ASN A 374 9.22 36.60 -43.03
C ASN A 374 8.00 37.51 -43.33
N PRO A 375 7.97 38.77 -42.93
CA PRO A 375 6.97 39.70 -43.38
C PRO A 375 7.46 40.30 -44.74
N SER A 376 7.00 39.73 -45.86
CA SER A 376 7.07 40.46 -47.13
C SER A 376 6.07 41.60 -47.13
N ALA A 377 6.61 42.80 -47.15
CA ALA A 377 5.93 43.97 -47.63
C ALA A 377 5.48 43.77 -49.09
N ASP A 378 4.25 44.16 -49.46
CA ASP A 378 4.01 45.06 -50.54
C ASP A 378 2.51 45.44 -50.68
N ARG A 379 2.34 46.73 -50.79
CA ARG A 379 1.21 47.51 -51.35
C ARG A 379 -0.12 47.56 -50.62
#